data_c5abbe2475baf7d77558b30241a42af6
#
_entry.id   c5abbe2475baf7d77558b30241a42af6
#
_cell.length_a   1.000
_cell.length_b   1.000
_cell.length_c   1.000
_cell.angle_alpha   90.00
_cell.angle_beta   90.00
_cell.angle_gamma   90.00
#
_symmetry.space_group_name_H-M   'P 1'
#
loop_
_entity.id
_entity.type
_entity.pdbx_description
1 polymer ?
#
loop_
_entity_poly.entity_id
_entity_poly.type
_entity_poly.pdbx_seq_one_letter_code
_entity_poly.pdbx_strand_id
1 'polypeptide(L)'
;MGNAPPTITEKNCPDQTGKAVGLKVFILTGSNTGLGALLAEILYSRNAKVYVAARTTSKSRGDNQGHQIPQQKFQRRFTTASKAEKGSVRVVWLASQAEKLYAPKNGIDMSNLDYHTPVNERITYGASKAGNILYASEYAKRFGNSGVVSVSADPGNLKTDLYRNVPWWQMWIANMILKEPIFGAYTELYAGLSSDISLANNGAFVEPWGKIDKPRKDVASSLKGKSEGGSGIAAQFWGWTENEVASF
;
A
#
# COMPACT_ATOMS: atom_id res chain seq x y z
N MET A 1 -2.50 -20.84 10.27
CA MET A 1 -3.90 -20.72 9.78
C MET A 1 -3.79 -20.44 8.30
N GLY A 2 -4.39 -21.29 7.44
CA GLY A 2 -4.38 -21.10 5.99
C GLY A 2 -5.31 -19.94 5.65
N ASN A 3 -4.76 -18.89 5.03
CA ASN A 3 -5.60 -17.82 4.49
C ASN A 3 -6.44 -18.41 3.33
N ALA A 4 -7.66 -17.90 3.15
CA ALA A 4 -8.46 -18.24 1.98
C ALA A 4 -7.69 -17.97 0.68
N PRO A 5 -7.95 -18.69 -0.41
CA PRO A 5 -7.29 -18.42 -1.70
C PRO A 5 -7.61 -17.00 -2.16
N PRO A 6 -6.71 -16.34 -2.92
CA PRO A 6 -6.94 -15.01 -3.45
C PRO A 6 -8.15 -15.01 -4.39
N THR A 7 -9.00 -14.00 -4.27
CA THR A 7 -10.22 -13.86 -5.08
C THR A 7 -9.96 -13.19 -6.43
N ILE A 8 -8.94 -12.32 -6.50
CA ILE A 8 -8.49 -11.67 -7.75
C ILE A 8 -7.05 -12.11 -8.05
N THR A 9 -6.85 -12.68 -9.22
CA THR A 9 -5.57 -13.21 -9.72
C THR A 9 -5.35 -12.73 -11.15
N GLU A 10 -4.19 -13.04 -11.75
CA GLU A 10 -3.93 -12.76 -13.16
C GLU A 10 -4.95 -13.43 -14.10
N LYS A 11 -5.59 -14.52 -13.66
CA LYS A 11 -6.55 -15.28 -14.49
C LYS A 11 -7.90 -14.58 -14.62
N ASN A 12 -8.37 -13.95 -13.53
CA ASN A 12 -9.69 -13.33 -13.44
C ASN A 12 -9.65 -11.82 -13.17
N CYS A 13 -8.47 -11.18 -13.20
CA CYS A 13 -8.36 -9.73 -13.13
C CYS A 13 -9.19 -9.11 -14.25
N PRO A 14 -10.15 -8.21 -13.93
CA PRO A 14 -11.01 -7.61 -14.93
C PRO A 14 -10.22 -6.85 -16.00
N ASP A 15 -10.76 -6.78 -17.20
CA ASP A 15 -10.25 -5.90 -18.24
C ASP A 15 -10.29 -4.44 -17.77
N GLN A 16 -9.18 -3.74 -17.91
CA GLN A 16 -9.01 -2.36 -17.49
C GLN A 16 -9.25 -1.35 -18.63
N THR A 17 -9.77 -1.78 -19.78
CA THR A 17 -10.24 -0.89 -20.84
C THR A 17 -11.43 -0.08 -20.32
N GLY A 18 -11.32 1.24 -20.33
CA GLY A 18 -12.39 2.14 -19.89
C GLY A 18 -13.54 2.16 -20.88
N LYS A 19 -14.78 1.95 -20.41
CA LYS A 19 -15.97 1.92 -21.25
C LYS A 19 -16.41 3.29 -21.80
N ALA A 20 -15.98 4.39 -21.17
CA ALA A 20 -16.45 5.74 -21.52
C ALA A 20 -15.36 6.79 -21.76
N VAL A 21 -14.19 6.69 -21.14
CA VAL A 21 -13.16 7.76 -21.13
C VAL A 21 -11.72 7.20 -21.26
N GLY A 22 -11.54 6.05 -21.91
CA GLY A 22 -10.20 5.49 -22.14
C GLY A 22 -9.75 4.47 -21.09
N LEU A 23 -8.48 4.05 -21.17
CA LEU A 23 -7.87 3.05 -20.30
C LEU A 23 -7.86 3.48 -18.83
N LYS A 24 -8.12 2.56 -17.91
CA LYS A 24 -7.86 2.80 -16.50
C LYS A 24 -6.37 3.06 -16.26
N VAL A 25 -6.06 4.05 -15.43
CA VAL A 25 -4.70 4.51 -15.19
C VAL A 25 -4.26 4.11 -13.80
N PHE A 26 -3.12 3.45 -13.72
CA PHE A 26 -2.46 3.05 -12.48
C PHE A 26 -1.12 3.75 -12.35
N ILE A 27 -0.80 4.19 -11.15
CA ILE A 27 0.51 4.76 -10.81
C ILE A 27 1.09 3.88 -9.70
N LEU A 28 2.17 3.19 -10.02
CA LEU A 28 2.82 2.24 -9.12
C LEU A 28 4.18 2.79 -8.70
N THR A 29 4.35 3.01 -7.39
CA THR A 29 5.65 3.43 -6.83
C THR A 29 6.47 2.20 -6.42
N GLY A 30 7.81 2.25 -6.61
CA GLY A 30 8.69 1.13 -6.27
C GLY A 30 8.49 -0.11 -7.13
N SER A 31 7.91 0.02 -8.31
CA SER A 31 7.48 -1.08 -9.18
C SER A 31 8.48 -1.44 -10.28
N ASN A 32 9.74 -1.08 -10.12
CA ASN A 32 10.82 -1.46 -11.04
C ASN A 32 11.37 -2.87 -10.77
N THR A 33 11.03 -3.49 -9.66
CA THR A 33 11.44 -4.85 -9.27
C THR A 33 10.40 -5.49 -8.34
N GLY A 34 10.51 -6.78 -8.10
CA GLY A 34 9.75 -7.50 -7.08
C GLY A 34 8.23 -7.43 -7.27
N LEU A 35 7.53 -7.21 -6.18
CA LEU A 35 6.07 -7.23 -6.12
C LEU A 35 5.41 -6.20 -7.05
N GLY A 36 5.91 -4.96 -7.02
CA GLY A 36 5.36 -3.90 -7.86
C GLY A 36 5.54 -4.14 -9.35
N ALA A 37 6.61 -4.83 -9.77
CA ALA A 37 6.81 -5.22 -11.17
C ALA A 37 5.78 -6.28 -11.59
N LEU A 38 5.53 -7.30 -10.77
CA LEU A 38 4.50 -8.32 -11.02
C LEU A 38 3.10 -7.70 -11.12
N LEU A 39 2.77 -6.77 -10.24
CA LEU A 39 1.52 -6.04 -10.29
C LEU A 39 1.39 -5.22 -11.58
N ALA A 40 2.46 -4.54 -11.99
CA ALA A 40 2.49 -3.78 -13.23
C ALA A 40 2.25 -4.67 -14.45
N GLU A 41 2.88 -5.84 -14.50
CA GLU A 41 2.73 -6.82 -15.57
C GLU A 41 1.29 -7.33 -15.69
N ILE A 42 0.67 -7.71 -14.56
CA ILE A 42 -0.73 -8.16 -14.55
C ILE A 42 -1.66 -7.06 -15.05
N LEU A 43 -1.53 -5.84 -14.54
CA LEU A 43 -2.38 -4.73 -14.94
C LEU A 43 -2.20 -4.37 -16.41
N TYR A 44 -0.95 -4.37 -16.89
CA TYR A 44 -0.64 -4.10 -18.30
C TYR A 44 -1.23 -5.17 -19.24
N SER A 45 -1.13 -6.45 -18.87
CA SER A 45 -1.73 -7.56 -19.64
C SER A 45 -3.26 -7.50 -19.69
N ARG A 46 -3.87 -6.69 -18.82
CA ARG A 46 -5.31 -6.43 -18.76
C ARG A 46 -5.72 -5.06 -19.32
N ASN A 47 -4.93 -4.53 -20.24
CA ASN A 47 -5.19 -3.26 -20.93
C ASN A 47 -5.19 -2.02 -20.02
N ALA A 48 -4.53 -2.06 -18.86
CA ALA A 48 -4.35 -0.89 -18.03
C ALA A 48 -3.27 0.03 -18.61
N LYS A 49 -3.42 1.33 -18.41
CA LYS A 49 -2.32 2.28 -18.57
C LYS A 49 -1.54 2.37 -17.26
N VAL A 50 -0.35 1.78 -17.21
CA VAL A 50 0.48 1.70 -16.01
C VAL A 50 1.62 2.70 -16.09
N TYR A 51 1.77 3.52 -15.05
CA TYR A 51 2.93 4.39 -14.86
C TYR A 51 3.77 3.83 -13.70
N VAL A 52 5.02 3.54 -13.99
CA VAL A 52 6.00 3.07 -13.01
C VAL A 52 6.80 4.25 -12.50
N ALA A 53 6.77 4.47 -11.17
CA ALA A 53 7.60 5.47 -10.51
C ALA A 53 8.69 4.77 -9.68
N ALA A 54 9.95 4.96 -10.06
CA ALA A 54 11.10 4.36 -9.39
C ALA A 54 12.20 5.41 -9.16
N ARG A 55 13.00 5.22 -8.10
CA ARG A 55 14.13 6.12 -7.77
C ARG A 55 15.26 6.08 -8.79
N THR A 56 15.42 5.01 -9.54
CA THR A 56 16.52 4.79 -10.50
C THR A 56 15.98 4.39 -11.86
N THR A 57 16.35 5.14 -12.90
CA THR A 57 15.96 4.92 -14.29
C THR A 57 16.57 3.67 -14.92
N SER A 58 17.74 3.23 -14.46
CA SER A 58 18.51 2.14 -15.08
C SER A 58 17.91 0.76 -14.91
N LYS A 59 16.97 0.57 -13.97
CA LYS A 59 16.31 -0.72 -13.70
C LYS A 59 14.91 -0.84 -14.30
N SER A 60 14.40 0.17 -14.99
CA SER A 60 13.09 0.15 -15.64
C SER A 60 13.12 -0.31 -17.11
N ARG A 61 14.24 -0.87 -17.57
CA ARG A 61 14.39 -1.42 -18.92
C ARG A 61 14.00 -2.89 -18.98
N GLY A 62 12.72 -3.18 -18.89
CA GLY A 62 12.10 -4.24 -19.67
C GLY A 62 11.26 -3.54 -20.74
N ASP A 63 10.96 -4.18 -21.86
CA ASP A 63 10.28 -3.63 -23.04
C ASP A 63 8.86 -3.05 -22.81
N ASN A 64 8.47 -2.88 -21.57
CA ASN A 64 7.26 -2.21 -21.13
C ASN A 64 7.55 -0.70 -21.05
N GLN A 65 6.89 0.08 -21.86
CA GLN A 65 6.96 1.54 -21.92
C GLN A 65 6.52 2.18 -20.58
N GLY A 66 7.33 1.99 -19.52
CA GLY A 66 7.19 2.69 -18.26
C GLY A 66 7.48 4.17 -18.44
N HIS A 67 6.46 4.99 -18.56
CA HIS A 67 6.61 6.43 -18.64
C HIS A 67 6.90 6.97 -17.24
N GLN A 68 8.06 7.60 -17.04
CA GLN A 68 8.31 8.39 -15.82
C GLN A 68 7.31 9.54 -15.76
N ILE A 69 6.66 9.69 -14.63
CA ILE A 69 5.77 10.83 -14.39
C ILE A 69 6.58 11.93 -13.74
N PRO A 70 6.72 13.11 -14.38
CA PRO A 70 7.22 14.30 -13.69
C PRO A 70 6.30 14.62 -12.49
N GLN A 71 6.89 15.02 -11.37
CA GLN A 71 6.18 15.30 -10.09
C GLN A 71 4.95 16.21 -10.26
N GLN A 72 5.04 17.22 -11.14
CA GLN A 72 3.93 18.11 -11.48
C GLN A 72 2.73 17.42 -12.15
N LYS A 73 2.97 16.32 -12.91
CA LYS A 73 1.88 15.51 -13.49
C LYS A 73 1.21 14.60 -12.46
N PHE A 74 1.90 14.24 -11.39
CA PHE A 74 1.37 13.46 -10.29
C PHE A 74 0.30 14.26 -9.55
N GLN A 75 0.58 15.47 -9.11
CA GLN A 75 -0.37 16.36 -8.42
C GLN A 75 -1.60 16.69 -9.28
N ARG A 76 -1.42 16.98 -10.59
CA ARG A 76 -2.55 17.27 -11.48
C ARG A 76 -3.55 16.12 -11.63
N ARG A 77 -3.14 14.87 -11.46
CA ARG A 77 -4.04 13.71 -11.59
C ARG A 77 -4.89 13.46 -10.36
N PHE A 78 -4.43 13.83 -9.18
CA PHE A 78 -5.26 13.80 -7.97
C PHE A 78 -6.36 14.86 -8.00
N THR A 79 -6.12 16.05 -8.57
CA THR A 79 -7.16 17.07 -8.77
C THR A 79 -8.23 16.65 -9.80
N THR A 80 -7.93 15.68 -10.66
CA THR A 80 -8.92 15.13 -11.61
C THR A 80 -9.83 14.09 -10.93
N ALA A 81 -9.49 13.61 -9.73
CA ALA A 81 -10.31 12.65 -8.97
C ALA A 81 -11.70 13.19 -8.65
N SER A 82 -11.85 14.51 -8.47
CA SER A 82 -13.15 15.16 -8.25
C SER A 82 -14.12 15.08 -9.44
N LYS A 83 -13.61 14.76 -10.64
CA LYS A 83 -14.42 14.57 -11.86
C LYS A 83 -14.70 13.10 -12.17
N ALA A 84 -14.08 12.17 -11.44
CA ALA A 84 -14.28 10.75 -11.60
C ALA A 84 -15.53 10.28 -10.84
N GLU A 85 -16.07 9.14 -11.22
CA GLU A 85 -17.14 8.50 -10.47
C GLU A 85 -16.68 8.24 -9.03
N LYS A 86 -17.52 8.57 -8.05
CA LYS A 86 -17.21 8.40 -6.62
C LYS A 86 -16.88 6.93 -6.33
N GLY A 87 -15.77 6.69 -5.64
CA GLY A 87 -15.26 5.35 -5.32
C GLY A 87 -14.44 4.68 -6.43
N SER A 88 -14.33 5.29 -7.62
CA SER A 88 -13.53 4.75 -8.73
C SER A 88 -12.03 5.07 -8.60
N VAL A 89 -11.68 6.12 -7.87
CA VAL A 89 -10.28 6.49 -7.58
C VAL A 89 -9.86 5.85 -6.27
N ARG A 90 -8.75 5.12 -6.30
CA ARG A 90 -8.23 4.42 -5.12
C ARG A 90 -6.76 4.70 -4.88
N VAL A 91 -6.39 4.76 -3.60
CA VAL A 91 -5.01 4.82 -3.11
C VAL A 91 -4.78 3.60 -2.24
N VAL A 92 -3.79 2.78 -2.59
CA VAL A 92 -3.39 1.60 -1.82
C VAL A 92 -2.02 1.84 -1.21
N TRP A 93 -1.94 1.73 0.11
CA TRP A 93 -0.73 1.91 0.90
C TRP A 93 -0.18 0.56 1.30
N LEU A 94 1.01 0.23 0.85
CA LEU A 94 1.61 -1.08 1.10
C LEU A 94 2.15 -1.18 2.53
N ALA A 95 1.37 -1.83 3.39
CA ALA A 95 1.71 -2.15 4.77
C ALA A 95 2.48 -3.48 4.87
N SER A 96 2.48 -4.10 6.02
CA SER A 96 3.04 -5.43 6.28
C SER A 96 2.61 -5.93 7.65
N GLN A 97 2.58 -7.23 7.85
CA GLN A 97 2.45 -7.89 9.15
C GLN A 97 3.56 -7.47 10.15
N ALA A 98 4.64 -6.87 9.67
CA ALA A 98 5.68 -6.29 10.51
C ALA A 98 5.14 -5.22 11.47
N GLU A 99 4.01 -4.57 11.16
CA GLU A 99 3.34 -3.67 12.09
C GLU A 99 2.88 -4.38 13.37
N LYS A 100 2.37 -5.62 13.23
CA LYS A 100 1.91 -6.42 14.38
C LYS A 100 3.07 -6.87 15.25
N LEU A 101 4.22 -7.17 14.64
CA LEU A 101 5.35 -7.81 15.30
C LEU A 101 6.36 -6.81 15.88
N TYR A 102 6.58 -5.67 15.20
CA TYR A 102 7.75 -4.83 15.45
C TYR A 102 7.43 -3.35 15.62
N ALA A 103 6.25 -2.86 15.19
CA ALA A 103 5.94 -1.46 15.37
C ALA A 103 5.91 -1.07 16.86
N PRO A 104 6.37 0.14 17.21
CA PRO A 104 6.27 0.64 18.57
C PRO A 104 4.80 0.75 19.00
N LYS A 105 4.57 1.05 20.28
CA LYS A 105 3.22 1.29 20.79
C LYS A 105 2.52 2.36 19.94
N ASN A 106 1.25 2.11 19.62
CA ASN A 106 0.43 2.98 18.76
C ASN A 106 0.90 3.08 17.29
N GLY A 107 1.84 2.24 16.87
CA GLY A 107 2.35 2.16 15.50
C GLY A 107 3.55 3.07 15.22
N ILE A 108 3.56 4.28 15.77
CA ILE A 108 4.60 5.31 15.56
C ILE A 108 5.00 5.91 16.90
N ASP A 109 6.30 6.07 17.10
CA ASP A 109 6.85 6.89 18.20
C ASP A 109 6.98 8.34 17.72
N MET A 110 6.01 9.18 18.11
CA MET A 110 5.99 10.60 17.73
C MET A 110 7.13 11.42 18.34
N SER A 111 7.80 10.90 19.37
CA SER A 111 8.95 11.56 20.00
C SER A 111 10.28 11.29 19.31
N ASN A 112 10.32 10.33 18.36
CA ASN A 112 11.55 9.87 17.70
C ASN A 112 11.36 9.63 16.19
N LEU A 113 10.65 10.51 15.50
CA LEU A 113 10.33 10.35 14.08
C LEU A 113 11.55 10.50 13.16
N ASP A 114 12.52 11.30 13.56
CA ASP A 114 13.80 11.52 12.88
C ASP A 114 14.88 10.48 13.26
N TYR A 115 14.52 9.53 14.15
CA TYR A 115 15.43 8.50 14.66
C TYR A 115 16.71 9.05 15.33
N HIS A 116 16.65 10.24 15.94
CA HIS A 116 17.76 10.80 16.73
C HIS A 116 18.16 9.86 17.88
N THR A 117 17.23 9.10 18.42
CA THR A 117 17.51 7.95 19.28
C THR A 117 17.52 6.69 18.43
N PRO A 118 18.68 6.02 18.28
CA PRO A 118 18.79 4.82 17.47
C PRO A 118 17.86 3.70 17.94
N VAL A 119 17.16 3.06 17.01
CA VAL A 119 16.32 1.89 17.27
C VAL A 119 16.71 0.74 16.33
N ASN A 120 16.30 -0.47 16.68
CA ASN A 120 16.55 -1.64 15.86
C ASN A 120 15.84 -1.50 14.50
N GLU A 121 16.51 -1.94 13.42
CA GLU A 121 15.98 -1.89 12.04
C GLU A 121 14.59 -2.55 11.88
N ARG A 122 14.30 -3.61 12.66
CA ARG A 122 12.96 -4.24 12.64
C ARG A 122 11.89 -3.32 13.18
N ILE A 123 12.22 -2.53 14.23
CA ILE A 123 11.31 -1.54 14.81
C ILE A 123 11.07 -0.42 13.79
N THR A 124 12.13 0.09 13.16
CA THR A 124 12.03 1.10 12.09
C THR A 124 11.15 0.60 10.93
N TYR A 125 11.37 -0.64 10.50
CA TYR A 125 10.56 -1.26 9.46
C TYR A 125 9.09 -1.41 9.90
N GLY A 126 8.85 -1.93 11.12
CA GLY A 126 7.50 -2.05 11.67
C GLY A 126 6.78 -0.70 11.77
N ALA A 127 7.48 0.33 12.25
CA ALA A 127 6.97 1.70 12.32
C ALA A 127 6.60 2.24 10.93
N SER A 128 7.47 2.05 9.93
CA SER A 128 7.20 2.48 8.56
C SER A 128 5.94 1.83 7.98
N LYS A 129 5.68 0.55 8.31
CA LYS A 129 4.52 -0.19 7.84
C LYS A 129 3.24 0.17 8.61
N ALA A 130 3.34 0.44 9.91
CA ALA A 130 2.26 1.04 10.68
C ALA A 130 1.92 2.45 10.16
N GLY A 131 2.93 3.26 9.82
CA GLY A 131 2.74 4.58 9.20
C GLY A 131 1.88 4.54 7.95
N ASN A 132 2.07 3.53 7.08
CA ASN A 132 1.23 3.36 5.90
C ASN A 132 -0.24 3.07 6.23
N ILE A 133 -0.51 2.37 7.34
CA ILE A 133 -1.88 2.15 7.83
C ILE A 133 -2.48 3.46 8.36
N LEU A 134 -1.69 4.24 9.10
CA LEU A 134 -2.11 5.55 9.60
C LEU A 134 -2.43 6.51 8.44
N TYR A 135 -1.58 6.54 7.41
CA TYR A 135 -1.81 7.33 6.20
C TYR A 135 -3.07 6.90 5.45
N ALA A 136 -3.30 5.60 5.27
CA ALA A 136 -4.50 5.12 4.61
C ALA A 136 -5.77 5.63 5.28
N SER A 137 -5.82 5.56 6.62
CA SER A 137 -6.95 6.03 7.42
C SER A 137 -7.13 7.55 7.36
N GLU A 138 -6.06 8.33 7.55
CA GLU A 138 -6.15 9.78 7.51
C GLU A 138 -6.48 10.30 6.11
N TYR A 139 -5.93 9.69 5.06
CA TYR A 139 -6.27 10.00 3.68
C TYR A 139 -7.76 9.74 3.40
N ALA A 140 -8.27 8.60 3.87
CA ALA A 140 -9.70 8.26 3.74
C ALA A 140 -10.61 9.30 4.41
N LYS A 141 -10.27 9.79 5.62
CA LYS A 141 -11.03 10.81 6.34
C LYS A 141 -11.01 12.15 5.62
N ARG A 142 -9.86 12.55 5.11
CA ARG A 142 -9.64 13.88 4.50
C ARG A 142 -10.22 13.96 3.09
N PHE A 143 -10.10 12.91 2.30
CA PHE A 143 -10.44 12.90 0.87
C PHE A 143 -11.62 12.00 0.50
N GLY A 144 -12.21 11.28 1.45
CA GLY A 144 -13.37 10.42 1.20
C GLY A 144 -14.58 11.19 0.66
N ASN A 145 -14.82 12.40 1.13
CA ASN A 145 -15.89 13.27 0.62
C ASN A 145 -15.71 13.62 -0.86
N SER A 146 -14.48 13.65 -1.36
CA SER A 146 -14.17 13.83 -2.79
C SER A 146 -14.36 12.56 -3.61
N GLY A 147 -14.82 11.46 -2.99
CA GLY A 147 -15.07 10.19 -3.66
C GLY A 147 -13.83 9.30 -3.82
N VAL A 148 -12.72 9.60 -3.12
CA VAL A 148 -11.49 8.79 -3.14
C VAL A 148 -11.55 7.72 -2.06
N VAL A 149 -11.27 6.48 -2.44
CA VAL A 149 -11.09 5.35 -1.52
C VAL A 149 -9.61 5.17 -1.22
N SER A 150 -9.27 5.09 0.06
CA SER A 150 -7.89 4.86 0.53
C SER A 150 -7.88 3.65 1.46
N VAL A 151 -6.99 2.70 1.20
CA VAL A 151 -6.85 1.48 2.01
C VAL A 151 -5.38 1.12 2.17
N SER A 152 -5.07 0.41 3.25
CA SER A 152 -3.75 -0.22 3.42
C SER A 152 -3.84 -1.72 3.16
N ALA A 153 -2.76 -2.30 2.61
CA ALA A 153 -2.72 -3.71 2.27
C ALA A 153 -1.42 -4.38 2.76
N ASP A 154 -1.57 -5.52 3.42
CA ASP A 154 -0.46 -6.41 3.75
C ASP A 154 -0.29 -7.46 2.66
N PRO A 155 0.82 -7.47 1.91
CA PRO A 155 1.03 -8.43 0.83
C PRO A 155 1.29 -9.87 1.33
N GLY A 156 1.46 -10.06 2.63
CA GLY A 156 1.79 -11.34 3.25
C GLY A 156 3.29 -11.65 3.30
N ASN A 157 3.60 -12.83 3.82
CA ASN A 157 4.96 -13.34 3.92
C ASN A 157 5.39 -13.96 2.59
N LEU A 158 6.24 -13.26 1.84
CA LEU A 158 6.61 -13.58 0.47
C LEU A 158 8.11 -13.90 0.35
N LYS A 159 8.45 -14.80 -0.56
CA LYS A 159 9.84 -15.06 -0.97
C LYS A 159 10.35 -13.89 -1.81
N THR A 160 10.95 -12.89 -1.16
CA THR A 160 11.49 -11.70 -1.81
C THR A 160 12.97 -11.52 -1.48
N ASP A 161 13.63 -10.60 -2.18
CA ASP A 161 15.03 -10.21 -1.92
C ASP A 161 15.30 -9.70 -0.49
N LEU A 162 14.25 -9.45 0.29
CA LEU A 162 14.37 -9.13 1.71
C LEU A 162 15.12 -10.21 2.50
N TYR A 163 15.03 -11.46 2.06
CA TYR A 163 15.65 -12.63 2.69
C TYR A 163 17.02 -12.99 2.12
N ARG A 164 17.59 -12.22 1.19
CA ARG A 164 18.85 -12.53 0.50
C ARG A 164 20.05 -12.74 1.42
N ASN A 165 20.04 -12.12 2.61
CA ASN A 165 21.12 -12.20 3.60
C ASN A 165 20.80 -13.16 4.76
N VAL A 166 19.70 -13.92 4.68
CA VAL A 166 19.29 -14.88 5.71
C VAL A 166 20.06 -16.19 5.50
N PRO A 167 20.67 -16.78 6.55
CA PRO A 167 21.36 -18.06 6.45
C PRO A 167 20.47 -19.17 5.87
N TRP A 168 21.07 -20.06 5.05
CA TRP A 168 20.35 -21.10 4.30
C TRP A 168 19.45 -22.00 5.19
N TRP A 169 19.88 -22.33 6.40
CA TRP A 169 19.12 -23.16 7.33
C TRP A 169 17.86 -22.44 7.88
N GLN A 170 17.94 -21.12 8.09
CA GLN A 170 16.76 -20.32 8.45
C GLN A 170 15.82 -20.18 7.23
N MET A 171 16.37 -20.08 6.03
CA MET A 171 15.58 -20.07 4.80
C MET A 171 14.84 -21.38 4.57
N TRP A 172 15.40 -22.52 4.96
CA TRP A 172 14.69 -23.79 4.85
C TRP A 172 13.40 -23.79 5.70
N ILE A 173 13.46 -23.28 6.93
CA ILE A 173 12.28 -23.10 7.81
C ILE A 173 11.33 -22.03 7.24
N ALA A 174 11.87 -20.90 6.81
CA ALA A 174 11.07 -19.79 6.27
C ALA A 174 10.30 -20.21 5.01
N ASN A 175 10.89 -21.04 4.15
CA ASN A 175 10.25 -21.52 2.92
C ASN A 175 8.98 -22.35 3.16
N MET A 176 8.78 -22.90 4.35
CA MET A 176 7.51 -23.56 4.71
C MET A 176 6.35 -22.57 4.89
N ILE A 177 6.66 -21.31 5.17
CA ILE A 177 5.67 -20.25 5.49
C ILE A 177 5.56 -19.24 4.36
N LEU A 178 6.67 -18.99 3.65
CA LEU A 178 6.75 -17.99 2.60
C LEU A 178 5.99 -18.45 1.35
N LYS A 179 5.22 -17.53 0.78
CA LYS A 179 4.52 -17.73 -0.50
C LYS A 179 5.28 -17.08 -1.64
N GLU A 180 4.97 -17.49 -2.86
CA GLU A 180 5.54 -16.85 -4.04
C GLU A 180 5.14 -15.36 -4.12
N PRO A 181 5.99 -14.49 -4.64
CA PRO A 181 5.75 -13.04 -4.70
C PRO A 181 4.45 -12.66 -5.37
N ILE A 182 3.97 -13.46 -6.33
CA ILE A 182 2.71 -13.22 -7.05
C ILE A 182 1.49 -13.12 -6.12
N PHE A 183 1.49 -13.82 -4.99
CA PHE A 183 0.40 -13.74 -4.00
C PHE A 183 0.27 -12.35 -3.38
N GLY A 184 1.38 -11.63 -3.24
CA GLY A 184 1.33 -10.25 -2.80
C GLY A 184 0.70 -9.33 -3.84
N ALA A 185 1.00 -9.52 -5.12
CA ALA A 185 0.33 -8.79 -6.20
C ALA A 185 -1.19 -9.03 -6.20
N TYR A 186 -1.65 -10.23 -5.85
CA TYR A 186 -3.08 -10.51 -5.72
C TYR A 186 -3.73 -9.71 -4.58
N THR A 187 -3.04 -9.53 -3.45
CA THR A 187 -3.55 -8.67 -2.38
C THR A 187 -3.69 -7.21 -2.84
N GLU A 188 -2.72 -6.71 -3.58
CA GLU A 188 -2.77 -5.35 -4.14
C GLU A 188 -3.86 -5.21 -5.21
N LEU A 189 -4.04 -6.22 -6.07
CA LEU A 189 -5.15 -6.27 -7.04
C LEU A 189 -6.51 -6.24 -6.32
N TYR A 190 -6.67 -7.02 -5.25
CA TYR A 190 -7.88 -7.01 -4.45
C TYR A 190 -8.12 -5.61 -3.86
N ALA A 191 -7.14 -5.03 -3.19
CA ALA A 191 -7.25 -3.70 -2.61
C ALA A 191 -7.58 -2.62 -3.67
N GLY A 192 -7.01 -2.74 -4.86
CA GLY A 192 -7.18 -1.80 -5.95
C GLY A 192 -8.46 -1.99 -6.78
N LEU A 193 -8.99 -3.22 -6.90
CA LEU A 193 -10.00 -3.55 -7.90
C LEU A 193 -11.27 -4.21 -7.33
N SER A 194 -11.22 -4.83 -6.13
CA SER A 194 -12.38 -5.53 -5.58
C SER A 194 -13.56 -4.59 -5.34
N SER A 195 -14.77 -5.08 -5.66
CA SER A 195 -16.03 -4.42 -5.30
C SER A 195 -16.30 -4.39 -3.80
N ASP A 196 -15.64 -5.28 -3.03
CA ASP A 196 -15.75 -5.32 -1.56
C ASP A 196 -15.13 -4.06 -0.91
N ILE A 197 -14.23 -3.39 -1.64
CA ILE A 197 -13.61 -2.14 -1.22
C ILE A 197 -14.40 -0.97 -1.81
N SER A 198 -14.93 -0.12 -0.95
CA SER A 198 -15.79 1.01 -1.34
C SER A 198 -15.65 2.17 -0.35
N LEU A 199 -16.40 3.25 -0.57
CA LEU A 199 -16.47 4.37 0.37
C LEU A 199 -17.05 3.95 1.73
N ALA A 200 -17.85 2.88 1.80
CA ALA A 200 -18.45 2.41 3.04
C ALA A 200 -17.41 1.83 4.02
N ASN A 201 -16.31 1.32 3.52
CA ASN A 201 -15.19 0.80 4.32
C ASN A 201 -13.88 1.52 4.03
N ASN A 202 -13.96 2.81 3.70
CA ASN A 202 -12.81 3.65 3.43
C ASN A 202 -11.87 3.71 4.65
N GLY A 203 -10.57 3.59 4.43
CA GLY A 203 -9.58 3.45 5.50
C GLY A 203 -9.34 2.02 5.97
N ALA A 204 -9.92 1.01 5.32
CA ALA A 204 -9.78 -0.38 5.68
C ALA A 204 -8.33 -0.88 5.60
N PHE A 205 -8.03 -1.90 6.40
CA PHE A 205 -6.82 -2.69 6.33
C PHE A 205 -7.13 -4.04 5.66
N VAL A 206 -6.39 -4.37 4.62
CA VAL A 206 -6.54 -5.61 3.85
C VAL A 206 -5.41 -6.56 4.21
N GLU A 207 -5.75 -7.69 4.80
CA GLU A 207 -4.84 -8.81 5.04
C GLU A 207 -4.65 -9.67 3.78
N PRO A 208 -3.57 -10.46 3.72
CA PRO A 208 -3.39 -11.47 2.66
C PRO A 208 -4.57 -12.44 2.63
N TRP A 209 -5.12 -12.68 1.57
CA TRP A 209 -5.11 -12.40 0.16
C TRP A 209 -6.47 -11.86 -0.25
N GLY A 210 -6.84 -10.76 0.36
CA GLY A 210 -8.10 -10.12 0.09
C GLY A 210 -9.12 -10.25 1.23
N LYS A 211 -8.67 -10.26 2.48
CA LYS A 211 -9.51 -10.22 3.66
C LYS A 211 -9.47 -8.84 4.30
N ILE A 212 -10.60 -8.19 4.46
CA ILE A 212 -10.71 -6.96 5.25
C ILE A 212 -10.64 -7.33 6.73
N ASP A 213 -9.67 -6.75 7.46
CA ASP A 213 -9.47 -6.99 8.89
C ASP A 213 -8.99 -5.71 9.59
N LYS A 214 -8.56 -5.84 10.84
CA LYS A 214 -8.05 -4.74 11.66
C LYS A 214 -6.55 -4.91 11.92
N PRO A 215 -5.77 -3.83 11.92
CA PRO A 215 -4.40 -3.86 12.38
C PRO A 215 -4.32 -4.19 13.88
N ARG A 216 -3.11 -4.26 14.44
CA ARG A 216 -2.89 -4.45 15.89
C ARG A 216 -3.75 -3.47 16.70
N LYS A 217 -4.30 -3.91 17.83
CA LYS A 217 -5.33 -3.16 18.60
C LYS A 217 -4.94 -1.71 18.94
N ASP A 218 -3.70 -1.47 19.31
CA ASP A 218 -3.20 -0.14 19.63
C ASP A 218 -3.02 0.72 18.38
N VAL A 219 -2.60 0.14 17.25
CA VAL A 219 -2.58 0.81 15.94
C VAL A 219 -4.00 1.14 15.50
N ALA A 220 -4.95 0.23 15.65
CA ALA A 220 -6.37 0.48 15.39
C ALA A 220 -6.93 1.64 16.26
N SER A 221 -6.48 1.74 17.52
CA SER A 221 -6.81 2.87 18.39
C SER A 221 -6.22 4.18 17.89
N SER A 222 -5.06 4.13 17.25
CA SER A 222 -4.37 5.31 16.70
C SER A 222 -5.07 5.90 15.48
N LEU A 223 -5.90 5.10 14.80
CA LEU A 223 -6.70 5.56 13.67
C LEU A 223 -7.86 6.48 14.10
N LYS A 224 -8.26 6.42 15.37
CA LYS A 224 -9.34 7.22 15.93
C LYS A 224 -8.80 8.48 16.59
N GLY A 225 -9.57 9.57 16.50
CA GLY A 225 -9.31 10.80 17.24
C GLY A 225 -9.48 10.62 18.76
N LYS A 226 -8.90 11.53 19.55
CA LYS A 226 -9.06 11.50 21.01
C LYS A 226 -10.53 11.61 21.44
N SER A 227 -11.33 12.40 20.73
CA SER A 227 -12.77 12.52 20.94
C SER A 227 -13.56 11.24 20.68
N GLU A 228 -12.98 10.32 19.89
CA GLU A 228 -13.55 9.03 19.55
C GLU A 228 -13.01 7.88 20.43
N GLY A 229 -12.31 8.22 21.51
CA GLY A 229 -11.66 7.26 22.41
C GLY A 229 -10.37 6.64 21.85
N GLY A 230 -9.78 7.24 20.84
CA GLY A 230 -8.50 6.83 20.27
C GLY A 230 -7.31 7.64 20.80
N SER A 231 -6.10 7.36 20.29
CA SER A 231 -4.90 8.10 20.67
C SER A 231 -4.68 9.38 19.83
N GLY A 232 -5.28 9.50 18.64
CA GLY A 232 -5.10 10.61 17.72
C GLY A 232 -3.74 10.63 17.01
N ILE A 233 -2.95 9.57 17.12
CA ILE A 233 -1.59 9.50 16.54
C ILE A 233 -1.62 9.62 15.00
N ALA A 234 -2.61 9.03 14.33
CA ALA A 234 -2.69 9.11 12.86
C ALA A 234 -2.77 10.57 12.38
N ALA A 235 -3.62 11.38 13.00
CA ALA A 235 -3.75 12.79 12.64
C ALA A 235 -2.49 13.60 12.98
N GLN A 236 -1.81 13.31 14.10
CA GLN A 236 -0.55 13.96 14.47
C GLN A 236 0.56 13.61 13.47
N PHE A 237 0.69 12.33 13.12
CA PHE A 237 1.68 11.85 12.16
C PHE A 237 1.43 12.43 10.75
N TRP A 238 0.19 12.54 10.34
CA TRP A 238 -0.17 13.24 9.09
C TRP A 238 0.30 14.70 9.11
N GLY A 239 -0.02 15.46 10.16
CA GLY A 239 0.38 16.86 10.27
C GLY A 239 1.89 17.06 10.29
N TRP A 240 2.63 16.18 10.98
CA TRP A 240 4.08 16.18 10.93
C TRP A 240 4.59 15.98 9.50
N THR A 241 4.06 14.99 8.78
CA THR A 241 4.47 14.73 7.39
C THR A 241 4.14 15.90 6.45
N GLU A 242 2.97 16.54 6.59
CA GLU A 242 2.64 17.74 5.80
C GLU A 242 3.68 18.85 6.00
N ASN A 243 4.15 19.04 7.23
CA ASN A 243 5.21 20.01 7.53
C ASN A 243 6.55 19.62 6.89
N GLU A 244 6.94 18.35 6.97
CA GLU A 244 8.20 17.86 6.38
C GLU A 244 8.24 18.00 4.85
N VAL A 245 7.11 17.86 4.17
CA VAL A 245 7.03 17.94 2.70
C VAL A 245 6.60 19.32 2.18
N ALA A 246 6.31 20.28 3.06
CA ALA A 246 5.78 21.60 2.67
C ALA A 246 6.77 22.42 1.82
N SER A 247 8.07 22.10 1.90
CA SER A 247 9.12 22.81 1.15
C SER A 247 9.41 22.20 -0.24
N PHE A 248 8.74 21.11 -0.61
CA PHE A 248 8.90 20.40 -1.87
C PHE A 248 7.69 20.61 -2.80
#